data_af5a764e572da1202d100b670c5ef5de
#
_entry.id   af5a764e572da1202d100b670c5ef5de
#
_cell.length_a   1.000
_cell.length_b   1.000
_cell.length_c   1.000
_cell.angle_alpha   90.00
_cell.angle_beta   90.00
_cell.angle_gamma   90.00
#
_symmetry.space_group_name_H-M   'P 1'
#
loop_
_entity.id
_entity.type
_entity.pdbx_description
1 polymer ?
#
loop_
_entity_poly.entity_id
_entity_poly.type
_entity_poly.pdbx_seq_one_letter_code
_entity_poly.pdbx_strand_id
1 'polypeptide(L)'
;MKNYSYFIISIFLFFSACAGVNSQTNKSFKNTDSTIGLKDLTSRDHEMMDAGSQLEDALEDTIARSVFIIVHENPKYILKYKVLNFRKGSALSKSTLEVKAALYDEGNKVGAWTIDAWVRGVEARLFQKAADEITRHLRGDSDF
;
A
#
# COMPACT_ATOMS: atom_id res chain seq x y z
N MET A 1 -47.41 -8.67 -12.32
CA MET A 1 -46.40 -8.79 -11.25
C MET A 1 -45.12 -9.48 -11.73
N LYS A 2 -44.52 -9.08 -12.82
CA LYS A 2 -43.31 -9.76 -13.32
C LYS A 2 -42.10 -8.88 -13.54
N ASN A 3 -42.11 -7.56 -13.19
CA ASN A 3 -41.06 -6.65 -13.59
C ASN A 3 -40.23 -6.05 -12.44
N TYR A 4 -40.49 -6.44 -11.18
CA TYR A 4 -39.73 -5.90 -10.04
C TYR A 4 -38.43 -6.66 -9.74
N SER A 5 -38.28 -7.89 -10.25
CA SER A 5 -37.11 -8.73 -9.97
C SER A 5 -35.84 -8.24 -10.67
N TYR A 6 -35.99 -7.64 -11.83
CA TYR A 6 -34.83 -7.11 -12.60
C TYR A 6 -34.31 -5.76 -12.08
N PHE A 7 -35.15 -5.00 -11.38
CA PHE A 7 -34.76 -3.70 -10.84
C PHE A 7 -33.86 -3.83 -9.60
N ILE A 8 -34.06 -4.90 -8.82
CA ILE A 8 -33.25 -5.17 -7.62
C ILE A 8 -31.83 -5.65 -8.00
N ILE A 9 -31.70 -6.44 -9.07
CA ILE A 9 -30.40 -6.93 -9.54
C ILE A 9 -29.56 -5.79 -10.12
N SER A 10 -30.17 -4.78 -10.74
CA SER A 10 -29.47 -3.63 -11.30
C SER A 10 -28.87 -2.70 -10.25
N ILE A 11 -29.46 -2.62 -9.05
CA ILE A 11 -28.97 -1.77 -7.96
C ILE A 11 -27.71 -2.36 -7.31
N PHE A 12 -27.55 -3.68 -7.30
CA PHE A 12 -26.36 -4.33 -6.73
C PHE A 12 -25.08 -4.18 -7.56
N LEU A 13 -25.19 -3.83 -8.83
CA LEU A 13 -24.03 -3.64 -9.71
C LEU A 13 -23.34 -2.27 -9.57
N PHE A 14 -23.94 -1.30 -8.86
CA PHE A 14 -23.37 0.03 -8.69
C PHE A 14 -22.48 0.21 -7.45
N PHE A 15 -22.35 -0.80 -6.61
CA PHE A 15 -21.38 -0.79 -5.51
C PHE A 15 -20.00 -1.31 -5.93
N SER A 16 -19.57 -0.98 -7.13
CA SER A 16 -18.16 -1.11 -7.50
C SER A 16 -17.36 -0.23 -6.54
N ALA A 17 -16.67 -0.84 -5.60
CA ALA A 17 -15.88 -0.15 -4.61
C ALA A 17 -14.86 0.76 -5.32
N CYS A 18 -15.18 2.05 -5.41
CA CYS A 18 -14.26 3.06 -5.93
C CYS A 18 -13.04 3.12 -5.01
N ALA A 19 -11.90 2.79 -5.55
CA ALA A 19 -10.62 2.91 -4.88
C ALA A 19 -9.59 3.44 -5.87
N GLY A 20 -8.60 4.15 -5.38
CA GLY A 20 -7.54 4.69 -6.21
C GLY A 20 -6.22 4.75 -5.45
N VAL A 21 -5.15 4.79 -6.20
CA VAL A 21 -3.80 5.04 -5.69
C VAL A 21 -3.08 5.95 -6.66
N ASN A 22 -2.39 6.94 -6.13
CA ASN A 22 -1.43 7.76 -6.86
C ASN A 22 -0.07 7.59 -6.19
N SER A 23 0.97 7.52 -6.98
CA SER A 23 2.33 7.48 -6.47
C SER A 23 3.22 8.47 -7.20
N GLN A 24 4.18 9.02 -6.47
CA GLN A 24 5.22 9.85 -7.03
C GLN A 24 6.56 9.16 -6.78
N THR A 25 7.28 8.89 -7.87
CA THR A 25 8.62 8.31 -7.80
C THR A 25 9.63 9.44 -7.64
N ASN A 26 10.22 9.55 -6.46
CA ASN A 26 11.29 10.51 -6.20
C ASN A 26 12.66 9.94 -6.62
N LYS A 27 12.80 8.63 -6.62
CA LYS A 27 13.96 7.90 -7.10
C LYS A 27 13.52 6.51 -7.55
N SER A 28 13.74 6.18 -8.82
CA SER A 28 13.41 4.87 -9.38
C SER A 28 14.42 3.80 -8.97
N PHE A 29 13.95 2.57 -8.82
CA PHE A 29 14.75 1.41 -8.52
C PHE A 29 14.46 0.29 -9.54
N LYS A 30 15.52 -0.37 -10.02
CA LYS A 30 15.39 -1.58 -10.83
C LYS A 30 15.79 -2.78 -10.01
N ASN A 31 14.92 -3.78 -10.05
CA ASN A 31 15.01 -4.97 -9.24
C ASN A 31 16.07 -5.96 -9.67
N THR A 32 16.64 -6.63 -8.66
CA THR A 32 17.22 -7.96 -8.73
C THR A 32 16.67 -8.78 -7.57
N ASP A 33 16.41 -10.07 -7.78
CA ASP A 33 15.95 -10.99 -6.74
C ASP A 33 16.83 -10.89 -5.51
N SER A 34 16.24 -10.47 -4.38
CA SER A 34 17.02 -10.17 -3.19
C SER A 34 16.21 -10.26 -1.92
N THR A 35 16.91 -10.35 -0.82
CA THR A 35 16.32 -10.26 0.51
C THR A 35 16.01 -8.82 0.89
N ILE A 36 14.89 -8.61 1.57
CA ILE A 36 14.43 -7.31 2.01
C ILE A 36 14.03 -7.35 3.49
N GLY A 37 14.42 -6.33 4.22
CA GLY A 37 13.95 -6.08 5.58
C GLY A 37 12.96 -4.92 5.58
N LEU A 38 11.97 -4.99 6.45
CA LEU A 38 10.99 -3.93 6.66
C LEU A 38 11.34 -3.10 7.88
N LYS A 39 11.16 -1.79 7.80
CA LYS A 39 11.35 -0.89 8.94
C LYS A 39 10.30 0.19 8.96
N ASP A 40 9.36 0.08 9.88
CA ASP A 40 8.36 1.10 10.15
C ASP A 40 8.98 2.30 10.89
N LEU A 41 8.79 3.49 10.33
CA LEU A 41 9.18 4.78 10.90
C LEU A 41 7.95 5.65 11.22
N THR A 42 6.76 5.07 11.25
CA THR A 42 5.51 5.77 11.56
C THR A 42 5.54 6.32 12.97
N SER A 43 4.86 7.45 13.18
CA SER A 43 4.69 8.03 14.53
C SER A 43 4.06 7.02 15.47
N ARG A 44 4.47 7.04 16.74
CA ARG A 44 3.91 6.18 17.79
C ARG A 44 2.62 6.73 18.42
N ASP A 45 2.05 7.77 17.85
CA ASP A 45 0.70 8.21 18.21
C ASP A 45 -0.30 7.08 17.91
N HIS A 46 -1.27 6.88 18.79
CA HIS A 46 -2.12 5.69 18.78
C HIS A 46 -2.74 5.38 17.40
N GLU A 47 -3.38 6.37 16.77
CA GLU A 47 -4.00 6.18 15.44
C GLU A 47 -2.98 5.87 14.34
N MET A 48 -1.84 6.53 14.39
CA MET A 48 -0.78 6.35 13.39
C MET A 48 -0.04 5.03 13.59
N MET A 49 0.12 4.58 14.83
CA MET A 49 0.75 3.29 15.13
C MET A 49 -0.07 2.12 14.58
N ASP A 50 -1.38 2.17 14.73
CA ASP A 50 -2.28 1.16 14.16
C ASP A 50 -2.22 1.16 12.63
N ALA A 51 -2.17 2.34 12.01
CA ALA A 51 -2.00 2.46 10.56
C ALA A 51 -0.65 1.91 10.08
N GLY A 52 0.41 2.15 10.83
CA GLY A 52 1.74 1.57 10.56
C GLY A 52 1.72 0.06 10.59
N SER A 53 1.14 -0.54 11.62
CA SER A 53 1.01 -1.99 11.77
C SER A 53 0.17 -2.62 10.65
N GLN A 54 -0.97 -2.03 10.30
CA GLN A 54 -1.80 -2.52 9.19
C GLN A 54 -1.07 -2.44 7.83
N LEU A 55 -0.25 -1.41 7.64
CA LEU A 55 0.57 -1.30 6.44
C LEU A 55 1.68 -2.35 6.43
N GLU A 56 2.29 -2.65 7.58
CA GLU A 56 3.30 -3.70 7.72
C GLU A 56 2.75 -5.06 7.32
N ASP A 57 1.61 -5.45 7.89
CA ASP A 57 0.92 -6.71 7.56
C ASP A 57 0.61 -6.81 6.05
N ALA A 58 0.12 -5.72 5.44
CA ALA A 58 -0.17 -5.67 4.02
C ALA A 58 1.10 -5.76 3.16
N LEU A 59 2.19 -5.12 3.58
CA LEU A 59 3.49 -5.20 2.90
C LEU A 59 4.08 -6.61 2.98
N GLU A 60 4.04 -7.24 4.15
CA GLU A 60 4.52 -8.61 4.32
C GLU A 60 3.78 -9.58 3.39
N ASP A 61 2.45 -9.50 3.36
CA ASP A 61 1.61 -10.34 2.50
C ASP A 61 1.89 -10.07 1.00
N THR A 62 2.05 -8.83 0.60
CA THR A 62 2.27 -8.46 -0.80
C THR A 62 3.69 -8.82 -1.26
N ILE A 63 4.70 -8.55 -0.43
CA ILE A 63 6.09 -8.86 -0.73
C ILE A 63 6.32 -10.38 -0.77
N ALA A 64 5.68 -11.15 0.13
CA ALA A 64 5.74 -12.60 0.13
C ALA A 64 5.23 -13.24 -1.18
N ARG A 65 4.38 -12.54 -1.93
CA ARG A 65 3.90 -12.93 -3.26
C ARG A 65 4.75 -12.38 -4.40
N SER A 66 5.81 -11.66 -4.09
CA SER A 66 6.74 -11.07 -5.06
C SER A 66 8.00 -11.93 -5.21
N VAL A 67 9.01 -11.37 -5.87
CA VAL A 67 10.34 -11.99 -6.03
C VAL A 67 11.26 -11.75 -4.82
N PHE A 68 10.85 -10.89 -3.88
CA PHE A 68 11.63 -10.61 -2.67
C PHE A 68 11.32 -11.62 -1.57
N ILE A 69 12.35 -11.89 -0.76
CA ILE A 69 12.23 -12.71 0.45
C ILE A 69 12.43 -11.79 1.65
N ILE A 70 11.43 -11.72 2.52
CA ILE A 70 11.53 -10.95 3.75
C ILE A 70 12.43 -11.67 4.75
N VAL A 71 13.44 -10.97 5.27
CA VAL A 71 14.35 -11.47 6.30
C VAL A 71 14.60 -10.40 7.35
N HIS A 72 14.76 -10.83 8.59
CA HIS A 72 15.01 -9.93 9.72
C HIS A 72 16.49 -9.69 9.97
N GLU A 73 17.35 -10.62 9.55
CA GLU A 73 18.78 -10.55 9.75
C GLU A 73 19.51 -10.35 8.42
N ASN A 74 20.36 -9.33 8.37
CA ASN A 74 21.23 -9.01 7.24
C ASN A 74 20.54 -8.99 5.87
N PRO A 75 19.40 -8.30 5.70
CA PRO A 75 18.76 -8.16 4.40
C PRO A 75 19.68 -7.40 3.42
N LYS A 76 19.62 -7.76 2.14
CA LYS A 76 20.30 -6.99 1.08
C LYS A 76 19.74 -5.57 0.98
N TYR A 77 18.42 -5.46 1.05
CA TYR A 77 17.72 -4.18 1.02
C TYR A 77 16.95 -3.94 2.32
N ILE A 78 16.80 -2.68 2.70
CA ILE A 78 15.92 -2.25 3.78
C ILE A 78 14.87 -1.29 3.21
N LEU A 79 13.62 -1.69 3.24
CA LEU A 79 12.48 -0.83 2.95
C LEU A 79 12.09 -0.10 4.24
N LYS A 80 12.35 1.20 4.28
CA LYS A 80 11.87 2.09 5.35
C LYS A 80 10.60 2.76 4.87
N TYR A 81 9.55 2.69 5.65
CA TYR A 81 8.30 3.36 5.33
C TYR A 81 7.76 4.14 6.53
N LYS A 82 6.90 5.09 6.25
CA LYS A 82 6.27 5.94 7.24
C LYS A 82 4.89 6.35 6.75
N VAL A 83 3.87 6.08 7.55
CA VAL A 83 2.55 6.68 7.36
C VAL A 83 2.65 8.16 7.76
N LEU A 84 2.33 9.04 6.82
CA LEU A 84 2.33 10.49 7.05
C LEU A 84 0.97 10.98 7.49
N ASN A 85 -0.08 10.41 6.89
CA ASN A 85 -1.46 10.77 7.17
C ASN A 85 -2.35 9.55 6.96
N PHE A 86 -3.27 9.34 7.89
CA PHE A 86 -4.32 8.36 7.79
C PHE A 86 -5.64 8.98 8.23
N ARG A 87 -6.65 8.84 7.39
CA ARG A 87 -8.00 9.32 7.68
C ARG A 87 -9.00 8.22 7.41
N LYS A 88 -9.65 7.77 8.46
CA LYS A 88 -10.75 6.82 8.36
C LYS A 88 -11.98 7.52 7.81
N GLY A 89 -12.55 6.97 6.75
CA GLY A 89 -13.81 7.40 6.20
C GLY A 89 -15.01 6.69 6.84
N SER A 90 -16.17 7.03 6.36
CA SER A 90 -17.44 6.33 6.65
C SER A 90 -17.94 5.60 5.42
N ALA A 91 -19.12 4.96 5.51
CA ALA A 91 -19.75 4.33 4.34
C ALA A 91 -19.96 5.29 3.16
N LEU A 92 -20.07 6.61 3.44
CA LEU A 92 -20.30 7.66 2.43
C LEU A 92 -19.05 8.48 2.10
N SER A 93 -17.98 8.39 2.89
CA SER A 93 -16.75 9.14 2.72
C SER A 93 -15.56 8.24 2.46
N LYS A 94 -14.55 8.79 1.79
CA LYS A 94 -13.31 8.06 1.49
C LYS A 94 -12.44 7.92 2.73
N SER A 95 -11.86 6.73 2.93
CA SER A 95 -10.65 6.57 3.74
C SER A 95 -9.44 6.93 2.89
N THR A 96 -8.47 7.60 3.47
CA THR A 96 -7.25 8.05 2.79
C THR A 96 -6.00 7.68 3.58
N LEU A 97 -4.92 7.36 2.87
CA LEU A 97 -3.63 6.99 3.44
C LEU A 97 -2.52 7.62 2.61
N GLU A 98 -1.65 8.37 3.26
CA GLU A 98 -0.43 8.92 2.66
C GLU A 98 0.79 8.22 3.28
N VAL A 99 1.65 7.66 2.44
CA VAL A 99 2.84 6.90 2.84
C VAL A 99 4.06 7.43 2.12
N LYS A 100 5.15 7.62 2.85
CA LYS A 100 6.50 7.69 2.27
C LYS A 100 7.20 6.36 2.44
N ALA A 101 7.84 5.89 1.36
CA ALA A 101 8.66 4.69 1.36
C ALA A 101 10.01 4.99 0.70
N ALA A 102 11.07 4.37 1.22
CA ALA A 102 12.40 4.49 0.66
C ALA A 102 13.16 3.17 0.82
N LEU A 103 13.82 2.74 -0.26
CA LEU A 103 14.65 1.55 -0.28
C LEU A 103 16.12 1.92 -0.12
N TYR A 104 16.81 1.17 0.70
CA TYR A 104 18.24 1.35 1.00
C TYR A 104 19.00 0.07 0.68
N ASP A 105 20.18 0.22 0.08
CA ASP A 105 21.19 -0.81 -0.15
C ASP A 105 22.50 -0.36 0.54
N GLU A 106 22.96 -1.14 1.52
CA GLU A 106 24.16 -0.82 2.32
C GLU A 106 24.18 0.63 2.86
N GLY A 107 23.01 1.12 3.30
CA GLY A 107 22.84 2.48 3.82
C GLY A 107 22.62 3.56 2.77
N ASN A 108 22.78 3.27 1.48
CA ASN A 108 22.53 4.19 0.40
C ASN A 108 21.07 4.13 -0.05
N LYS A 109 20.44 5.28 -0.21
CA LYS A 109 19.07 5.36 -0.74
C LYS A 109 19.06 5.05 -2.24
N VAL A 110 18.46 3.92 -2.63
CA VAL A 110 18.39 3.47 -4.02
C VAL A 110 17.01 3.65 -4.65
N GLY A 111 15.96 3.82 -3.84
CA GLY A 111 14.61 4.15 -4.31
C GLY A 111 13.86 5.00 -3.30
N ALA A 112 12.91 5.82 -3.74
CA ALA A 112 12.05 6.60 -2.86
C ALA A 112 10.74 6.95 -3.54
N TRP A 113 9.63 6.82 -2.81
CA TRP A 113 8.26 7.01 -3.31
C TRP A 113 7.39 7.71 -2.28
N THR A 114 6.39 8.43 -2.76
CA THR A 114 5.27 8.92 -1.97
C THR A 114 4.00 8.34 -2.58
N ILE A 115 3.17 7.71 -1.78
CA ILE A 115 1.96 7.01 -2.18
C ILE A 115 0.76 7.65 -1.50
N ASP A 116 -0.23 8.04 -2.29
CA ASP A 116 -1.53 8.51 -1.84
C ASP A 116 -2.60 7.51 -2.26
N ALA A 117 -3.13 6.76 -1.32
CA ALA A 117 -4.17 5.78 -1.55
C ALA A 117 -5.51 6.24 -0.96
N TRP A 118 -6.60 5.83 -1.60
CA TRP A 118 -7.93 6.04 -1.08
C TRP A 118 -8.88 4.91 -1.44
N VAL A 119 -9.84 4.65 -0.57
CA VAL A 119 -10.91 3.67 -0.79
C VAL A 119 -12.24 4.19 -0.25
N ARG A 120 -13.34 3.73 -0.83
CA ARG A 120 -14.67 3.77 -0.21
C ARG A 120 -15.04 2.36 0.24
N GLY A 121 -15.52 2.21 1.48
CA GLY A 121 -15.91 0.92 2.03
C GLY A 121 -14.84 0.31 2.93
N VAL A 122 -14.39 -0.91 2.63
CA VAL A 122 -13.53 -1.69 3.53
C VAL A 122 -12.13 -1.09 3.65
N GLU A 123 -11.77 -0.68 4.85
CA GLU A 123 -10.51 -0.01 5.19
C GLU A 123 -9.27 -0.87 4.90
N ALA A 124 -9.34 -2.19 5.12
CA ALA A 124 -8.23 -3.10 4.83
C ALA A 124 -7.74 -3.03 3.37
N ARG A 125 -8.62 -2.70 2.42
CA ARG A 125 -8.27 -2.49 1.02
C ARG A 125 -7.37 -1.26 0.80
N LEU A 126 -7.40 -0.29 1.70
CA LEU A 126 -6.58 0.90 1.64
C LEU A 126 -5.09 0.56 1.81
N PHE A 127 -4.79 -0.20 2.86
CA PHE A 127 -3.43 -0.65 3.15
C PHE A 127 -2.91 -1.60 2.09
N GLN A 128 -3.77 -2.52 1.62
CA GLN A 128 -3.42 -3.42 0.53
C GLN A 128 -3.05 -2.65 -0.75
N LYS A 129 -3.81 -1.63 -1.12
CA LYS A 129 -3.48 -0.79 -2.29
C LYS A 129 -2.16 -0.06 -2.15
N ALA A 130 -1.88 0.49 -0.97
CA ALA A 130 -0.60 1.14 -0.73
C ALA A 130 0.56 0.14 -0.80
N ALA A 131 0.40 -1.05 -0.22
CA ALA A 131 1.39 -2.12 -0.26
C ALA A 131 1.63 -2.65 -1.69
N ASP A 132 0.57 -2.86 -2.48
CA ASP A 132 0.65 -3.27 -3.88
C ASP A 132 1.43 -2.23 -4.70
N GLU A 133 1.18 -0.95 -4.47
CA GLU A 133 1.87 0.14 -5.18
C GLU A 133 3.35 0.22 -4.81
N ILE A 134 3.68 0.11 -3.51
CA ILE A 134 5.07 0.05 -3.05
C ILE A 134 5.77 -1.15 -3.69
N THR A 135 5.14 -2.32 -3.68
CA THR A 135 5.71 -3.56 -4.24
C THR A 135 5.89 -3.46 -5.76
N ARG A 136 4.97 -2.77 -6.46
CA ARG A 136 5.12 -2.47 -7.89
C ARG A 136 6.39 -1.65 -8.16
N HIS A 137 6.64 -0.62 -7.36
CA HIS A 137 7.87 0.17 -7.46
C HIS A 137 9.13 -0.64 -7.12
N LEU A 138 9.05 -1.56 -6.14
CA LEU A 138 10.15 -2.46 -5.81
C LEU A 138 10.50 -3.41 -6.97
N ARG A 139 9.53 -3.83 -7.77
CA ARG A 139 9.76 -4.64 -8.98
C ARG A 139 10.33 -3.86 -10.16
N GLY A 140 10.34 -2.54 -10.07
CA GLY A 140 10.76 -1.68 -11.16
C GLY A 140 9.73 -1.55 -12.29
N ASP A 141 8.48 -1.96 -12.03
CA ASP A 141 7.36 -1.78 -12.94
C ASP A 141 6.89 -0.32 -12.87
N SER A 142 7.67 0.59 -13.46
CA SER A 142 7.20 1.94 -13.71
C SER A 142 6.42 1.92 -15.01
N ASP A 143 5.12 2.19 -14.96
CA ASP A 143 4.34 2.46 -16.16
C ASP A 143 4.94 3.67 -16.88
N PHE A 144 5.32 3.44 -18.13
CA PHE A 144 5.61 4.49 -19.09
C PHE A 144 4.33 4.87 -19.81
#